data_b37cf4f40edcac7dc9796053c0353101
#
_entry.id   b37cf4f40edcac7dc9796053c0353101
#
_cell.length_a   1.000
_cell.length_b   1.000
_cell.length_c   1.000
_cell.angle_alpha   90.00
_cell.angle_beta   90.00
_cell.angle_gamma   90.00
#
_symmetry.space_group_name_H-M   'P 1'
#
loop_
_entity.id
_entity.type
_entity.pdbx_description
1 polymer ?
#
loop_
_entity_poly.entity_id
_entity_poly.type
_entity_poly.pdbx_seq_one_letter_code
_entity_poly.pdbx_strand_id
1 'polypeptide(L)'
;MDEVENINTWLKFKDEINSDKTLQKKINKGFKCLFYGPPGTGKTLSASLIGKKNNMDVYRIDLSQIISKYVGETEKNLSRLFDLAENKNWILFFDEAESLFSKRTSVGDSKDKFANQQTAFLLQRIEDYNGLVILATNLKPNIDRAFTRRIQSTINFPIPTINERKI
;
A
#
# COMPACT_ATOMS: atom_id res chain seq x y z
N MET A 1 -18.73 -11.33 -0.90
CA MET A 1 -17.47 -11.89 -0.35
C MET A 1 -16.76 -10.72 0.32
N ASP A 2 -16.38 -10.84 1.56
CA ASP A 2 -15.74 -9.75 2.29
C ASP A 2 -14.35 -9.49 1.67
N GLU A 3 -14.05 -8.24 1.32
CA GLU A 3 -12.77 -7.83 0.72
C GLU A 3 -11.55 -8.22 1.57
N VAL A 4 -11.71 -8.21 2.89
CA VAL A 4 -10.68 -8.67 3.84
C VAL A 4 -10.44 -10.19 3.69
N GLU A 5 -11.48 -10.96 3.41
CA GLU A 5 -11.35 -12.40 3.17
C GLU A 5 -10.61 -12.70 1.86
N ASN A 6 -10.76 -11.86 0.85
CA ASN A 6 -9.96 -11.94 -0.38
C ASN A 6 -8.46 -11.78 -0.11
N ILE A 7 -8.09 -10.83 0.77
CA ILE A 7 -6.71 -10.63 1.20
C ILE A 7 -6.18 -11.87 1.93
N ASN A 8 -6.94 -12.40 2.89
CA ASN A 8 -6.54 -13.59 3.63
C ASN A 8 -6.39 -14.81 2.72
N THR A 9 -7.30 -14.98 1.77
CA THR A 9 -7.26 -16.07 0.79
C THR A 9 -6.01 -15.95 -0.08
N TRP A 10 -5.70 -14.74 -0.57
CA TRP A 10 -4.48 -14.52 -1.34
C TRP A 10 -3.22 -14.83 -0.52
N LEU A 11 -3.15 -14.36 0.72
CA LEU A 11 -2.01 -14.64 1.61
C LEU A 11 -1.80 -16.14 1.83
N LYS A 12 -2.88 -16.90 1.95
CA LYS A 12 -2.84 -18.37 2.12
C LYS A 12 -2.24 -19.09 0.91
N PHE A 13 -2.57 -18.65 -0.31
CA PHE A 13 -2.15 -19.29 -1.56
C PHE A 13 -0.96 -18.60 -2.24
N LYS A 14 -0.39 -17.57 -1.62
CA LYS A 14 0.69 -16.75 -2.17
C LYS A 14 1.87 -17.59 -2.67
N ASP A 15 2.32 -18.56 -1.89
CA ASP A 15 3.51 -19.36 -2.22
C ASP A 15 3.24 -20.31 -3.40
N GLU A 16 2.03 -20.85 -3.50
CA GLU A 16 1.59 -21.66 -4.65
C GLU A 16 1.53 -20.81 -5.91
N ILE A 17 0.95 -19.61 -5.83
CA ILE A 17 0.89 -18.66 -6.95
C ILE A 17 2.30 -18.27 -7.42
N ASN A 18 3.22 -18.01 -6.48
CA ASN A 18 4.59 -17.60 -6.77
C ASN A 18 5.45 -18.77 -7.31
N SER A 19 5.08 -20.02 -7.09
CA SER A 19 5.79 -21.19 -7.62
C SER A 19 5.39 -21.55 -9.06
N ASP A 20 4.19 -21.14 -9.50
CA ASP A 20 3.68 -21.42 -10.84
C ASP A 20 4.12 -20.34 -11.86
N LYS A 21 5.10 -20.71 -12.71
CA LYS A 21 5.61 -19.82 -13.77
C LYS A 21 4.56 -19.34 -14.76
N THR A 22 3.47 -20.08 -14.94
CA THR A 22 2.38 -19.73 -15.87
C THR A 22 1.49 -18.66 -15.24
N LEU A 23 1.19 -18.79 -13.95
CA LEU A 23 0.42 -17.83 -13.17
C LEU A 23 1.21 -16.53 -12.99
N GLN A 24 2.50 -16.60 -12.69
CA GLN A 24 3.37 -15.41 -12.54
C GLN A 24 3.37 -14.46 -13.76
N LYS A 25 3.17 -15.01 -14.96
CA LYS A 25 3.10 -14.20 -16.20
C LYS A 25 1.73 -13.52 -16.40
N LYS A 26 0.70 -14.02 -15.74
CA LYS A 26 -0.71 -13.58 -15.91
C LYS A 26 -1.23 -12.75 -14.75
N ILE A 27 -0.61 -12.86 -13.59
CA ILE A 27 -1.06 -12.22 -12.35
C ILE A 27 -0.04 -11.16 -11.95
N ASN A 28 -0.52 -10.02 -11.46
CA ASN A 28 0.35 -8.98 -10.91
C ASN A 28 1.17 -9.52 -9.73
N LYS A 29 2.43 -9.10 -9.64
CA LYS A 29 3.29 -9.44 -8.50
C LYS A 29 2.68 -8.95 -7.21
N GLY A 30 2.55 -9.81 -6.21
CA GLY A 30 2.02 -9.49 -4.90
C GLY A 30 0.54 -9.06 -4.92
N PHE A 31 0.05 -8.53 -3.82
CA PHE A 31 -1.32 -8.02 -3.67
C PHE A 31 -1.30 -6.57 -3.15
N LYS A 32 -1.98 -5.68 -3.84
CA LYS A 32 -2.09 -4.27 -3.47
C LYS A 32 -3.54 -3.95 -3.18
N CYS A 33 -3.79 -3.43 -2.00
CA CYS A 33 -5.12 -2.98 -1.61
C CYS A 33 -5.10 -1.54 -1.10
N LEU A 34 -6.23 -0.88 -1.24
CA LEU A 34 -6.45 0.48 -0.78
C LEU A 34 -7.48 0.49 0.34
N PHE A 35 -7.10 1.01 1.50
CA PHE A 35 -7.99 1.31 2.61
C PHE A 35 -8.30 2.80 2.59
N TYR A 36 -9.57 3.17 2.45
CA TYR A 36 -9.96 4.58 2.43
C TYR A 36 -11.12 4.84 3.39
N GLY A 37 -11.16 6.05 3.94
CA GLY A 37 -12.19 6.49 4.87
C GLY A 37 -11.66 7.47 5.91
N PRO A 38 -12.53 8.12 6.69
CA PRO A 38 -12.14 9.11 7.68
C PRO A 38 -11.06 8.62 8.66
N PRO A 39 -10.31 9.53 9.29
CA PRO A 39 -9.35 9.15 10.33
C PRO A 39 -10.06 8.48 11.52
N GLY A 40 -9.38 7.58 12.21
CA GLY A 40 -9.94 6.88 13.38
C GLY A 40 -10.94 5.76 13.08
N THR A 41 -11.15 5.39 11.82
CA THR A 41 -12.09 4.33 11.43
C THR A 41 -11.51 2.91 11.46
N GLY A 42 -10.26 2.72 11.91
CA GLY A 42 -9.68 1.41 12.16
C GLY A 42 -8.80 0.86 11.02
N LYS A 43 -8.43 1.65 10.01
CA LYS A 43 -7.58 1.21 8.90
C LYS A 43 -6.28 0.53 9.36
N THR A 44 -5.53 1.19 10.24
CA THR A 44 -4.27 0.65 10.80
C THR A 44 -4.50 -0.57 11.67
N LEU A 45 -5.57 -0.57 12.46
CA LEU A 45 -5.96 -1.73 13.30
C LEU A 45 -6.27 -2.94 12.42
N SER A 46 -7.04 -2.76 11.36
CA SER A 46 -7.38 -3.84 10.43
C SER A 46 -6.14 -4.43 9.75
N ALA A 47 -5.18 -3.59 9.35
CA ALA A 47 -3.91 -4.07 8.81
C ALA A 47 -3.14 -4.93 9.84
N SER A 48 -3.09 -4.48 11.10
CA SER A 48 -2.45 -5.23 12.19
C SER A 48 -3.14 -6.56 12.46
N LEU A 49 -4.47 -6.59 12.40
CA LEU A 49 -5.25 -7.83 12.57
C LEU A 49 -5.02 -8.82 11.41
N ILE A 50 -4.92 -8.32 10.18
CA ILE A 50 -4.55 -9.15 9.02
C ILE A 50 -3.17 -9.77 9.23
N GLY A 51 -2.18 -8.99 9.66
CA GLY A 51 -0.85 -9.48 9.98
C GLY A 51 -0.88 -10.54 11.07
N LYS A 52 -1.56 -10.27 12.17
CA LYS A 52 -1.71 -11.22 13.29
C LYS A 52 -2.38 -12.54 12.86
N LYS A 53 -3.47 -12.46 12.09
CA LYS A 53 -4.20 -13.63 11.58
C LYS A 53 -3.33 -14.53 10.69
N ASN A 54 -2.42 -13.92 9.93
CA ASN A 54 -1.55 -14.62 8.98
C ASN A 54 -0.12 -14.84 9.49
N ASN A 55 0.15 -14.53 10.77
CA ASN A 55 1.48 -14.63 11.40
C ASN A 55 2.56 -13.88 10.64
N MET A 56 2.25 -12.66 10.21
CA MET A 56 3.12 -11.78 9.45
C MET A 56 3.28 -10.43 10.17
N ASP A 57 4.48 -9.88 10.15
CA ASP A 57 4.74 -8.54 10.67
C ASP A 57 4.19 -7.48 9.71
N VAL A 58 3.63 -6.41 10.28
CA VAL A 58 3.15 -5.23 9.54
C VAL A 58 4.13 -4.09 9.75
N TYR A 59 4.81 -3.67 8.68
CA TYR A 59 5.72 -2.54 8.71
C TYR A 59 5.01 -1.28 8.23
N ARG A 60 4.82 -0.32 9.15
CA ARG A 60 4.13 0.94 8.86
C ARG A 60 5.10 1.99 8.33
N ILE A 61 4.73 2.63 7.24
CA ILE A 61 5.47 3.68 6.56
C ILE A 61 4.58 4.91 6.42
N ASP A 62 5.03 6.03 6.97
CA ASP A 62 4.38 7.33 6.83
C ASP A 62 4.94 8.03 5.60
N LEU A 63 4.13 8.14 4.56
CA LEU A 63 4.54 8.72 3.28
C LEU A 63 4.77 10.22 3.35
N SER A 64 4.11 10.94 4.25
CA SER A 64 4.31 12.38 4.42
C SER A 64 5.75 12.70 4.84
N GLN A 65 6.35 11.82 5.63
CA GLN A 65 7.72 11.98 6.10
C GLN A 65 8.78 11.61 5.04
N ILE A 66 8.46 10.66 4.16
CA ILE A 66 9.38 10.19 3.13
C ILE A 66 9.50 11.21 2.00
N ILE A 67 8.38 11.73 1.54
CA ILE A 67 8.33 12.65 0.39
C ILE A 67 8.88 14.04 0.77
N SER A 68 8.80 14.44 2.04
CA SER A 68 9.17 15.79 2.48
C SER A 68 10.64 15.98 2.87
N LYS A 69 11.37 14.94 3.22
CA LYS A 69 12.61 15.11 4.00
C LYS A 69 13.94 14.90 3.28
N TYR A 70 14.07 14.11 2.22
CA TYR A 70 15.42 13.81 1.71
C TYR A 70 15.49 13.53 0.21
N VAL A 71 16.25 14.37 -0.50
CA VAL A 71 16.63 14.19 -1.91
C VAL A 71 17.86 13.26 -1.98
N GLY A 72 17.78 12.18 -2.75
CA GLY A 72 18.93 11.31 -3.09
C GLY A 72 19.20 10.12 -2.16
N GLU A 73 19.10 10.29 -0.84
CA GLU A 73 19.27 9.19 0.13
C GLU A 73 18.02 8.31 0.25
N THR A 74 16.87 8.88 -0.07
CA THR A 74 15.54 8.25 0.07
C THR A 74 15.40 7.02 -0.81
N GLU A 75 15.86 7.06 -2.07
CA GLU A 75 15.73 5.91 -2.99
C GLU A 75 16.53 4.70 -2.52
N LYS A 76 17.76 4.91 -2.03
CA LYS A 76 18.58 3.83 -1.44
C LYS A 76 17.92 3.22 -0.20
N ASN A 77 17.39 4.06 0.68
CA ASN A 77 16.75 3.61 1.91
C ASN A 77 15.45 2.87 1.62
N LEU A 78 14.66 3.35 0.67
CA LEU A 78 13.45 2.66 0.20
C LEU A 78 13.80 1.31 -0.44
N SER A 79 14.82 1.24 -1.30
CA SER A 79 15.24 -0.03 -1.89
C SER A 79 15.61 -1.05 -0.82
N ARG A 80 16.44 -0.66 0.15
CA ARG A 80 16.81 -1.53 1.27
C ARG A 80 15.61 -1.99 2.09
N LEU A 81 14.65 -1.09 2.32
CA LEU A 81 13.41 -1.42 3.02
C LEU A 81 12.61 -2.48 2.28
N PHE A 82 12.39 -2.31 0.97
CA PHE A 82 11.67 -3.30 0.17
C PHE A 82 12.38 -4.64 0.10
N ASP A 83 13.71 -4.64 -0.07
CA ASP A 83 14.52 -5.87 -0.09
C ASP A 83 14.44 -6.60 1.26
N LEU A 84 14.50 -5.85 2.38
CA LEU A 84 14.33 -6.41 3.72
C LEU A 84 12.92 -6.96 3.93
N ALA A 85 11.91 -6.23 3.47
CA ALA A 85 10.51 -6.63 3.60
C ALA A 85 10.20 -7.92 2.80
N GLU A 86 10.79 -8.09 1.62
CA GLU A 86 10.70 -9.33 0.84
C GLU A 86 11.33 -10.50 1.58
N ASN A 87 12.55 -10.33 2.09
CA ASN A 87 13.27 -11.37 2.84
C ASN A 87 12.55 -11.77 4.14
N LYS A 88 11.88 -10.82 4.79
CA LYS A 88 11.14 -11.04 6.04
C LYS A 88 9.67 -11.38 5.81
N ASN A 89 9.19 -11.35 4.58
CA ASN A 89 7.79 -11.58 4.23
C ASN A 89 6.83 -10.64 4.97
N TRP A 90 7.19 -9.35 5.10
CA TRP A 90 6.38 -8.35 5.78
C TRP A 90 5.17 -7.91 4.96
N ILE A 91 4.13 -7.45 5.65
CA ILE A 91 3.07 -6.63 5.08
C ILE A 91 3.53 -5.17 5.14
N LEU A 92 3.56 -4.49 4.01
CA LEU A 92 3.87 -3.05 3.96
C LEU A 92 2.59 -2.23 4.07
N PHE A 93 2.49 -1.42 5.11
CA PHE A 93 1.36 -0.51 5.32
C PHE A 93 1.82 0.93 5.12
N PHE A 94 1.38 1.54 4.02
CA PHE A 94 1.66 2.93 3.69
C PHE A 94 0.51 3.82 4.16
N ASP A 95 0.79 4.65 5.16
CA ASP A 95 -0.16 5.63 5.66
C ASP A 95 -0.04 6.96 4.91
N GLU A 96 -1.12 7.76 4.89
CA GLU A 96 -1.20 9.03 4.18
C GLU A 96 -0.91 8.91 2.67
N ALA A 97 -1.46 7.84 2.06
CA ALA A 97 -1.22 7.53 0.66
C ALA A 97 -1.79 8.55 -0.34
N GLU A 98 -2.54 9.55 0.13
CA GLU A 98 -2.99 10.70 -0.66
C GLU A 98 -1.86 11.43 -1.36
N SER A 99 -0.67 11.44 -0.77
CA SER A 99 0.53 12.04 -1.36
C SER A 99 0.97 11.35 -2.66
N LEU A 100 0.63 10.07 -2.84
CA LEU A 100 0.88 9.33 -4.09
C LEU A 100 -0.14 9.65 -5.19
N PHE A 101 -1.32 10.14 -4.81
CA PHE A 101 -2.46 10.36 -5.71
C PHE A 101 -2.67 11.83 -6.06
N SER A 102 -1.98 12.76 -5.39
CA SER A 102 -2.06 14.17 -5.71
C SER A 102 -1.66 14.38 -7.17
N LYS A 103 -2.49 15.12 -7.91
CA LYS A 103 -2.22 15.45 -9.32
C LYS A 103 -0.81 16.02 -9.41
N ARG A 104 -0.02 15.46 -10.32
CA ARG A 104 1.27 16.00 -10.71
C ARG A 104 1.07 17.47 -11.07
N THR A 105 1.48 18.36 -10.19
CA THR A 105 1.45 19.79 -10.44
C THR A 105 2.33 20.07 -11.64
N SER A 106 1.86 20.93 -12.53
CA SER A 106 2.61 21.37 -13.70
C SER A 106 3.96 21.92 -13.24
N VAL A 107 5.02 21.38 -13.81
CA VAL A 107 6.41 21.60 -13.45
C VAL A 107 6.77 23.08 -13.48
N GLY A 108 6.87 23.70 -12.30
CA GLY A 108 7.35 25.09 -12.16
C GLY A 108 8.69 25.20 -11.45
N ASP A 109 9.00 24.26 -10.53
CA ASP A 109 10.18 24.34 -9.68
C ASP A 109 10.98 23.03 -9.70
N SER A 110 12.30 23.12 -9.49
CA SER A 110 13.20 21.95 -9.38
C SER A 110 12.81 21.01 -8.24
N LYS A 111 12.21 21.52 -7.16
CA LYS A 111 11.67 20.71 -6.04
C LYS A 111 10.51 19.81 -6.48
N ASP A 112 9.65 20.28 -7.37
CA ASP A 112 8.51 19.51 -7.89
C ASP A 112 8.97 18.35 -8.79
N LYS A 113 10.05 18.52 -9.53
CA LYS A 113 10.66 17.45 -10.33
C LYS A 113 11.17 16.31 -9.46
N PHE A 114 11.86 16.61 -8.36
CA PHE A 114 12.39 15.60 -7.44
C PHE A 114 11.28 14.87 -6.71
N ALA A 115 10.25 15.55 -6.23
CA ALA A 115 9.09 14.94 -5.58
C ALA A 115 8.35 13.99 -6.54
N ASN A 116 8.17 14.39 -7.79
CA ASN A 116 7.55 13.55 -8.81
C ASN A 116 8.41 12.31 -9.14
N GLN A 117 9.73 12.44 -9.17
CA GLN A 117 10.65 11.32 -9.41
C GLN A 117 10.63 10.32 -8.26
N GLN A 118 10.66 10.78 -7.01
CA GLN A 118 10.58 9.94 -5.81
C GLN A 118 9.24 9.19 -5.75
N THR A 119 8.15 9.87 -6.05
CA THR A 119 6.82 9.25 -6.12
C THR A 119 6.77 8.16 -7.20
N ALA A 120 7.32 8.42 -8.39
CA ALA A 120 7.38 7.45 -9.47
C ALA A 120 8.24 6.22 -9.09
N PHE A 121 9.38 6.43 -8.45
CA PHE A 121 10.24 5.37 -7.94
C PHE A 121 9.51 4.51 -6.90
N LEU A 122 8.86 5.15 -5.91
CA LEU A 122 8.11 4.44 -4.87
C LEU A 122 6.97 3.62 -5.46
N LEU A 123 6.20 4.19 -6.39
CA LEU A 123 5.13 3.47 -7.09
C LEU A 123 5.66 2.25 -7.83
N GLN A 124 6.81 2.35 -8.49
CA GLN A 124 7.45 1.22 -9.15
C GLN A 124 7.85 0.13 -8.15
N ARG A 125 8.44 0.50 -7.01
CA ARG A 125 8.80 -0.47 -5.96
C ARG A 125 7.57 -1.14 -5.34
N ILE A 126 6.48 -0.40 -5.14
CA ILE A 126 5.20 -0.96 -4.68
C ILE A 126 4.67 -1.99 -5.68
N GLU A 127 4.74 -1.70 -6.98
CA GLU A 127 4.29 -2.62 -8.03
C GLU A 127 5.11 -3.91 -8.07
N ASP A 128 6.43 -3.79 -7.95
CA ASP A 128 7.36 -4.92 -8.04
C ASP A 128 7.38 -5.79 -6.78
N TYR A 129 6.89 -5.29 -5.66
CA TYR A 129 6.88 -6.02 -4.39
C TYR A 129 5.98 -7.25 -4.42
N ASN A 130 6.53 -8.44 -4.12
CA ASN A 130 5.82 -9.72 -4.15
C ASN A 130 4.91 -9.98 -2.93
N GLY A 131 4.90 -9.09 -1.94
CA GLY A 131 4.10 -9.22 -0.74
C GLY A 131 2.76 -8.49 -0.80
N LEU A 132 2.12 -8.39 0.36
CA LEU A 132 0.93 -7.57 0.56
C LEU A 132 1.34 -6.13 0.83
N VAL A 133 0.78 -5.21 0.04
CA VAL A 133 0.86 -3.78 0.25
C VAL A 133 -0.53 -3.23 0.56
N ILE A 134 -0.65 -2.51 1.64
CA ILE A 134 -1.86 -1.79 2.04
C ILE A 134 -1.55 -0.29 1.96
N LEU A 135 -2.28 0.41 1.11
CA LEU A 135 -2.25 1.87 1.01
C LEU A 135 -3.43 2.43 1.80
N ALA A 136 -3.19 3.30 2.76
CA ALA A 136 -4.23 3.92 3.57
C ALA A 136 -4.35 5.41 3.28
N THR A 137 -5.57 5.90 3.05
CA THR A 137 -5.86 7.31 2.83
C THR A 137 -7.11 7.76 3.57
N ASN A 138 -7.11 9.01 4.01
CA ASN A 138 -8.27 9.63 4.63
C ASN A 138 -9.24 10.24 3.61
N LEU A 139 -8.80 10.38 2.37
CA LEU A 139 -9.60 10.94 1.29
C LEU A 139 -10.37 9.85 0.54
N LYS A 140 -11.58 10.18 0.06
CA LYS A 140 -12.24 9.34 -0.93
C LYS A 140 -11.40 9.41 -2.22
N PRO A 141 -10.87 8.29 -2.69
CA PRO A 141 -9.91 8.35 -3.77
C PRO A 141 -10.56 8.83 -5.07
N ASN A 142 -10.18 10.02 -5.51
CA ASN A 142 -10.30 10.41 -6.91
C ASN A 142 -9.06 9.89 -7.64
N ILE A 143 -8.90 8.56 -7.61
CA ILE A 143 -7.68 7.87 -8.06
C ILE A 143 -7.65 7.90 -9.57
N ASP A 144 -6.52 8.33 -10.13
CA ASP A 144 -6.24 8.21 -11.56
C ASP A 144 -6.45 6.76 -12.02
N ARG A 145 -7.09 6.56 -13.17
CA ARG A 145 -7.35 5.25 -13.77
C ARG A 145 -6.08 4.41 -13.92
N ALA A 146 -4.94 5.05 -14.15
CA ALA A 146 -3.64 4.38 -14.25
C ALA A 146 -3.25 3.68 -12.94
N PHE A 147 -3.58 4.28 -11.78
CA PHE A 147 -3.28 3.70 -10.48
C PHE A 147 -4.33 2.65 -10.07
N THR A 148 -5.61 2.87 -10.40
CA THR A 148 -6.70 1.93 -10.07
C THR A 148 -6.45 0.54 -10.68
N ARG A 149 -5.81 0.46 -11.84
CA ARG A 149 -5.47 -0.82 -12.51
C ARG A 149 -4.43 -1.66 -11.73
N ARG A 150 -3.73 -1.06 -10.78
CA ARG A 150 -2.65 -1.68 -9.99
C ARG A 150 -3.13 -2.17 -8.63
N ILE A 151 -4.34 -1.76 -8.24
CA ILE A 151 -4.97 -2.13 -6.96
C ILE A 151 -5.95 -3.25 -7.22
N GLN A 152 -5.79 -4.38 -6.50
CA GLN A 152 -6.65 -5.55 -6.63
C GLN A 152 -7.92 -5.45 -5.78
N SER A 153 -7.85 -4.73 -4.65
CA SER A 153 -8.98 -4.58 -3.73
C SER A 153 -9.03 -3.17 -3.14
N THR A 154 -10.24 -2.65 -2.94
CA THR A 154 -10.47 -1.32 -2.36
C THR A 154 -11.50 -1.44 -1.26
N ILE A 155 -11.09 -1.14 -0.01
CA ILE A 155 -11.92 -1.30 1.19
C ILE A 155 -12.30 0.06 1.76
N ASN A 156 -13.61 0.30 1.88
CA ASN A 156 -14.14 1.47 2.54
C ASN A 156 -14.23 1.26 4.05
N PHE A 157 -13.73 2.23 4.82
CA PHE A 157 -13.85 2.30 6.28
C PHE A 157 -14.79 3.44 6.65
N PRO A 158 -16.11 3.21 6.70
CA PRO A 158 -17.06 4.24 7.08
C PRO A 158 -16.91 4.62 8.56
N ILE A 159 -17.45 5.78 8.93
CA ILE A 159 -17.56 6.15 10.35
C ILE A 159 -18.46 5.11 11.03
N PRO A 160 -17.99 4.44 12.10
CA PRO A 160 -18.80 3.43 12.79
C PRO A 160 -20.04 4.07 13.42
N THR A 161 -21.15 3.36 13.33
CA THR A 161 -22.42 3.75 13.96
C THR A 161 -22.30 3.73 15.48
N ILE A 162 -23.25 4.36 16.18
CA ILE A 162 -23.27 4.39 17.66
C ILE A 162 -23.25 2.97 18.25
N ASN A 163 -23.90 2.00 17.60
CA ASN A 163 -23.96 0.62 18.06
C ASN A 163 -22.62 -0.12 17.86
N GLU A 164 -21.87 0.20 16.81
CA GLU A 164 -20.55 -0.38 16.52
C GLU A 164 -19.42 0.20 17.40
N ARG A 165 -19.67 1.35 18.05
CA ARG A 165 -18.69 1.98 18.98
C ARG A 165 -18.78 1.44 20.41
N LYS A 166 -19.79 0.61 20.72
CA LYS A 166 -19.98 0.00 22.04
C LYS A 166 -19.25 -1.35 22.08
N ILE A 167 -17.93 -1.32 22.20
CA ILE A 167 -17.12 -2.45 22.61
C ILE A 167 -16.24 -2.01 23.75
#